data_7b9f81ec1243126d9ed9a669862ac5dc
#
_entry.id   7b9f81ec1243126d9ed9a669862ac5dc
#
_cell.length_a   1.000
_cell.length_b   1.000
_cell.length_c   1.000
_cell.angle_alpha   90.00
_cell.angle_beta   90.00
_cell.angle_gamma   90.00
#
_symmetry.space_group_name_H-M   'P 1'
#
loop_
_entity.id
_entity.type
_entity.pdbx_description
1 polymer ?
#
loop_
_entity_poly.entity_id
_entity_poly.type
_entity_poly.pdbx_seq_one_letter_code
_entity_poly.pdbx_strand_id
1 'polypeptide(L)'
;MAKRTAAHRGAGLFGEPAPEAKPLAWRANIDGGSRGNPGPASYGVVIRDPRGEIVARLKKYIGRTTNNVAEYYGLIAALDYAESQSIQALRIESDSELLVKQMRGQYKVKSPDLKPLYERAKKMSQAIAAFRIEHVYREQNKEADALANEAMDEANGKSPASAASSEASAPRRAAIKVRARFRSGILYPLEDINLPDGAEVEILLRVKPR
;
A
#
# COMPACT_ATOMS: atom_id res chain seq x y z
N MET A 1 15.20 -19.29 -77.59
CA MET A 1 14.58 -18.02 -77.16
C MET A 1 14.17 -18.10 -75.72
N ALA A 2 14.91 -17.50 -74.81
CA ALA A 2 14.71 -17.54 -73.38
C ALA A 2 14.10 -16.20 -72.96
N LYS A 3 12.92 -16.23 -72.31
CA LYS A 3 12.34 -15.07 -71.64
C LYS A 3 12.66 -15.16 -70.14
N ARG A 4 13.48 -14.25 -69.69
CA ARG A 4 13.75 -13.98 -68.27
C ARG A 4 12.58 -13.19 -67.69
N THR A 5 11.87 -13.71 -66.69
CA THR A 5 10.96 -12.95 -65.84
C THR A 5 11.67 -12.62 -64.53
N ALA A 6 11.94 -11.33 -64.33
CA ALA A 6 12.48 -10.79 -63.05
C ALA A 6 11.36 -10.72 -62.02
N ALA A 7 11.52 -11.43 -60.92
CA ALA A 7 10.67 -11.29 -59.74
C ALA A 7 11.14 -10.10 -58.93
N HIS A 8 10.33 -9.06 -58.86
CA HIS A 8 10.52 -7.93 -57.95
C HIS A 8 10.06 -8.34 -56.57
N ARG A 9 11.01 -8.55 -55.66
CA ARG A 9 10.72 -8.66 -54.23
C ARG A 9 10.54 -7.26 -53.67
N GLY A 10 9.31 -6.83 -53.43
CA GLY A 10 9.01 -5.66 -52.61
C GLY A 10 9.41 -5.91 -51.16
N ALA A 11 10.47 -5.25 -50.70
CA ALA A 11 10.81 -5.17 -49.31
C ALA A 11 9.70 -4.35 -48.59
N GLY A 12 8.92 -4.98 -47.70
CA GLY A 12 7.96 -4.29 -46.88
C GLY A 12 8.62 -3.30 -45.94
N LEU A 13 8.29 -2.02 -46.13
CA LEU A 13 8.84 -0.86 -45.38
C LEU A 13 8.15 -0.64 -44.01
N PHE A 14 7.47 -1.63 -43.48
CA PHE A 14 6.86 -1.55 -42.16
C PHE A 14 7.55 -2.57 -41.26
N GLY A 15 8.58 -2.05 -40.53
CA GLY A 15 9.09 -2.79 -39.40
C GLY A 15 7.92 -3.08 -38.44
N GLU A 16 7.85 -4.32 -37.95
CA GLU A 16 6.89 -4.67 -36.88
C GLU A 16 7.02 -3.65 -35.75
N PRO A 17 5.93 -3.10 -35.21
CA PRO A 17 6.01 -2.21 -34.06
C PRO A 17 6.69 -3.00 -32.92
N ALA A 18 7.75 -2.43 -32.38
CA ALA A 18 8.43 -2.99 -31.21
C ALA A 18 7.35 -3.28 -30.17
N PRO A 19 7.41 -4.42 -29.44
CA PRO A 19 6.43 -4.75 -28.43
C PRO A 19 6.39 -3.59 -27.45
N GLU A 20 5.22 -2.95 -27.33
CA GLU A 20 5.02 -1.86 -26.36
C GLU A 20 5.47 -2.36 -25.00
N ALA A 21 6.53 -1.79 -24.46
CA ALA A 21 7.03 -2.09 -23.14
C ALA A 21 5.85 -1.86 -22.17
N LYS A 22 5.35 -2.94 -21.54
CA LYS A 22 4.28 -2.82 -20.53
C LYS A 22 4.72 -1.76 -19.54
N PRO A 23 3.91 -0.72 -19.29
CA PRO A 23 4.28 0.32 -18.36
C PRO A 23 4.68 -0.33 -17.03
N LEU A 24 5.87 0.01 -16.55
CA LEU A 24 6.36 -0.45 -15.26
C LEU A 24 5.34 -0.01 -14.20
N ALA A 25 4.63 -0.97 -13.64
CA ALA A 25 3.57 -0.70 -12.67
C ALA A 25 4.16 -0.55 -11.27
N TRP A 26 3.61 0.36 -10.50
CA TRP A 26 3.78 0.39 -9.06
C TRP A 26 3.27 -0.92 -8.46
N ARG A 27 3.88 -1.36 -7.37
CA ARG A 27 3.51 -2.60 -6.71
C ARG A 27 3.25 -2.34 -5.23
N ALA A 28 2.15 -2.90 -4.71
CA ALA A 28 1.85 -2.86 -3.30
C ALA A 28 1.59 -4.27 -2.78
N ASN A 29 2.41 -4.72 -1.83
CA ASN A 29 2.14 -5.91 -1.02
C ASN A 29 1.25 -5.49 0.13
N ILE A 30 0.15 -6.20 0.32
CA ILE A 30 -0.81 -5.93 1.38
C ILE A 30 -1.05 -7.17 2.23
N ASP A 31 -1.21 -6.96 3.53
CA ASP A 31 -1.61 -7.99 4.48
C ASP A 31 -2.59 -7.40 5.50
N GLY A 32 -3.48 -8.23 6.00
CA GLY A 32 -4.38 -7.89 7.09
C GLY A 32 -4.53 -9.07 8.03
N GLY A 33 -4.40 -8.82 9.32
CA GLY A 33 -4.45 -9.88 10.32
C GLY A 33 -5.33 -9.56 11.50
N SER A 34 -5.86 -10.62 12.15
CA SER A 34 -6.53 -10.50 13.45
C SER A 34 -6.06 -11.61 14.39
N ARG A 35 -5.85 -11.25 15.67
CA ARG A 35 -5.55 -12.22 16.73
C ARG A 35 -6.87 -12.69 17.37
N GLY A 36 -7.44 -13.73 16.78
CA GLY A 36 -8.81 -14.17 16.94
C GLY A 36 -9.71 -13.65 15.81
N ASN A 37 -10.88 -14.29 15.61
CA ASN A 37 -11.74 -13.96 14.47
C ASN A 37 -13.23 -13.92 14.86
N PRO A 38 -13.75 -12.74 15.36
CA PRO A 38 -13.11 -11.43 15.45
C PRO A 38 -12.12 -11.29 16.62
N GLY A 39 -11.12 -10.43 16.42
CA GLY A 39 -10.09 -10.12 17.42
C GLY A 39 -9.40 -8.78 17.16
N PRO A 40 -8.39 -8.41 18.00
CA PRO A 40 -7.51 -7.28 17.70
C PRO A 40 -6.93 -7.45 16.29
N ALA A 41 -7.07 -6.43 15.47
CA ALA A 41 -6.77 -6.51 14.05
C ALA A 41 -5.98 -5.30 13.54
N SER A 42 -5.18 -5.52 12.52
CA SER A 42 -4.36 -4.51 11.88
C SER A 42 -4.12 -4.85 10.42
N TYR A 43 -3.55 -3.91 9.69
CA TYR A 43 -3.02 -4.14 8.36
C TYR A 43 -1.60 -3.63 8.21
N GLY A 44 -0.88 -4.19 7.22
CA GLY A 44 0.40 -3.74 6.73
C GLY A 44 0.41 -3.61 5.21
N VAL A 45 1.09 -2.60 4.70
CA VAL A 45 1.24 -2.35 3.26
C VAL A 45 2.67 -1.91 2.97
N VAL A 46 3.28 -2.50 1.96
CA VAL A 46 4.59 -2.09 1.43
C VAL A 46 4.42 -1.68 -0.01
N ILE A 47 4.73 -0.43 -0.32
CA ILE A 47 4.58 0.12 -1.67
C ILE A 47 5.94 0.33 -2.31
N ARG A 48 6.07 -0.17 -3.53
CA ARG A 48 7.27 -0.06 -4.36
C ARG A 48 6.97 0.71 -5.63
N ASP A 49 7.91 1.54 -6.00
CA ASP A 49 7.89 2.25 -7.28
C ASP A 49 8.16 1.29 -8.47
N PRO A 50 8.08 1.77 -9.72
CA PRO A 50 8.39 0.98 -10.90
C PRO A 50 9.83 0.45 -10.98
N ARG A 51 10.76 1.01 -10.21
CA ARG A 51 12.16 0.55 -10.13
C ARG A 51 12.33 -0.58 -9.09
N GLY A 52 11.28 -0.83 -8.28
CA GLY A 52 11.29 -1.81 -7.21
C GLY A 52 11.74 -1.25 -5.85
N GLU A 53 12.02 0.06 -5.76
CA GLU A 53 12.40 0.72 -4.52
C GLU A 53 11.17 0.89 -3.61
N ILE A 54 11.36 0.65 -2.32
CA ILE A 54 10.30 0.85 -1.32
C ILE A 54 10.15 2.34 -1.07
N VAL A 55 8.98 2.87 -1.39
CA VAL A 55 8.66 4.29 -1.23
C VAL A 55 7.71 4.56 -0.06
N ALA A 56 6.95 3.56 0.39
CA ALA A 56 6.09 3.69 1.55
C ALA A 56 5.90 2.36 2.29
N ARG A 57 5.77 2.47 3.61
CA ARG A 57 5.32 1.41 4.52
C ARG A 57 4.17 1.95 5.34
N LEU A 58 2.99 1.37 5.18
CA LEU A 58 1.80 1.77 5.90
C LEU A 58 1.39 0.64 6.85
N LYS A 59 1.07 0.98 8.08
CA LYS A 59 0.53 0.03 9.06
C LYS A 59 -0.46 0.73 9.95
N LYS A 60 -1.50 0.01 10.39
CA LYS A 60 -2.46 0.58 11.34
C LYS A 60 -3.18 -0.52 12.10
N TYR A 61 -3.30 -0.33 13.41
CA TYR A 61 -4.25 -1.05 14.24
C TYR A 61 -5.66 -0.50 14.00
N ILE A 62 -6.63 -1.39 13.76
CA ILE A 62 -8.00 -1.03 13.37
C ILE A 62 -9.07 -1.47 14.40
N GLY A 63 -8.63 -1.81 15.62
CA GLY A 63 -9.54 -2.27 16.67
C GLY A 63 -9.85 -3.77 16.57
N ARG A 64 -11.03 -4.18 17.06
CA ARG A 64 -11.46 -5.58 17.02
C ARG A 64 -12.34 -5.84 15.81
N THR A 65 -11.86 -6.70 14.91
CA THR A 65 -12.61 -7.11 13.72
C THR A 65 -12.12 -8.46 13.19
N THR A 66 -12.66 -8.90 12.06
CA THR A 66 -12.26 -10.16 11.43
C THR A 66 -11.02 -9.97 10.53
N ASN A 67 -10.32 -11.09 10.27
CA ASN A 67 -9.17 -11.11 9.36
C ASN A 67 -9.54 -10.52 7.99
N ASN A 68 -10.64 -10.96 7.40
CA ASN A 68 -11.06 -10.49 6.07
C ASN A 68 -11.32 -8.98 6.03
N VAL A 69 -11.87 -8.40 7.11
CA VAL A 69 -12.03 -6.94 7.22
C VAL A 69 -10.68 -6.24 7.24
N ALA A 70 -9.71 -6.77 7.99
CA ALA A 70 -8.35 -6.22 8.05
C ALA A 70 -7.66 -6.21 6.67
N GLU A 71 -7.82 -7.27 5.90
CA GLU A 71 -7.29 -7.37 4.55
C GLU A 71 -7.90 -6.34 3.59
N TYR A 72 -9.21 -6.09 3.67
CA TYR A 72 -9.84 -5.01 2.92
C TYR A 72 -9.33 -3.64 3.32
N TYR A 73 -9.04 -3.41 4.62
CA TYR A 73 -8.43 -2.14 5.05
C TYR A 73 -7.01 -1.96 4.49
N GLY A 74 -6.21 -3.03 4.41
CA GLY A 74 -4.90 -3.00 3.75
C GLY A 74 -5.02 -2.64 2.27
N LEU A 75 -5.96 -3.26 1.55
CA LEU A 75 -6.25 -2.92 0.15
C LEU A 75 -6.66 -1.46 -0.01
N ILE A 76 -7.59 -0.98 0.81
CA ILE A 76 -8.07 0.41 0.75
C ILE A 76 -6.92 1.38 1.05
N ALA A 77 -6.06 1.09 2.01
CA ALA A 77 -4.91 1.94 2.32
C ALA A 77 -3.91 2.04 1.14
N ALA A 78 -3.67 0.93 0.42
CA ALA A 78 -2.85 0.95 -0.78
C ALA A 78 -3.49 1.76 -1.93
N LEU A 79 -4.82 1.68 -2.07
CA LEU A 79 -5.57 2.44 -3.08
C LEU A 79 -5.64 3.94 -2.73
N ASP A 80 -5.85 4.31 -1.45
CA ASP A 80 -5.80 5.70 -0.96
C ASP A 80 -4.43 6.33 -1.24
N TYR A 81 -3.34 5.58 -1.00
CA TYR A 81 -1.99 6.03 -1.35
C TYR A 81 -1.84 6.25 -2.86
N ALA A 82 -2.30 5.28 -3.68
CA ALA A 82 -2.20 5.39 -5.13
C ALA A 82 -2.97 6.62 -5.67
N GLU A 83 -4.14 6.90 -5.13
CA GLU A 83 -4.92 8.11 -5.46
C GLU A 83 -4.16 9.38 -5.07
N SER A 84 -3.62 9.45 -3.85
CA SER A 84 -2.86 10.60 -3.35
C SER A 84 -1.61 10.92 -4.17
N GLN A 85 -0.98 9.88 -4.74
CA GLN A 85 0.22 9.99 -5.58
C GLN A 85 -0.11 10.01 -7.09
N SER A 86 -1.40 10.04 -7.46
CA SER A 86 -1.85 10.01 -8.86
C SER A 86 -1.29 8.84 -9.67
N ILE A 87 -1.14 7.68 -9.03
CA ILE A 87 -0.61 6.45 -9.65
C ILE A 87 -1.63 5.88 -10.62
N GLN A 88 -1.26 5.73 -11.90
CA GLN A 88 -2.14 5.25 -12.96
C GLN A 88 -1.94 3.77 -13.32
N ALA A 89 -0.86 3.14 -12.85
CA ALA A 89 -0.60 1.72 -13.05
C ALA A 89 -0.17 1.09 -11.71
N LEU A 90 -1.06 0.27 -11.13
CA LEU A 90 -0.86 -0.35 -9.83
C LEU A 90 -1.14 -1.85 -9.86
N ARG A 91 -0.20 -2.63 -9.33
CA ARG A 91 -0.37 -4.04 -9.04
C ARG A 91 -0.41 -4.27 -7.53
N ILE A 92 -1.52 -4.80 -7.04
CA ILE A 92 -1.68 -5.26 -5.67
C ILE A 92 -1.30 -6.73 -5.59
N GLU A 93 -0.53 -7.10 -4.58
CA GLU A 93 -0.13 -8.46 -4.25
C GLU A 93 -0.62 -8.79 -2.84
N SER A 94 -1.38 -9.88 -2.68
CA SER A 94 -1.92 -10.33 -1.41
C SER A 94 -1.91 -11.86 -1.33
N ASP A 95 -1.68 -12.42 -0.15
CA ASP A 95 -1.79 -13.86 0.12
C ASP A 95 -3.22 -14.28 0.51
N SER A 96 -4.17 -13.32 0.55
CA SER A 96 -5.58 -13.59 0.71
C SER A 96 -6.23 -14.01 -0.61
N GLU A 97 -6.35 -15.30 -0.82
CA GLU A 97 -7.04 -15.84 -1.99
C GLU A 97 -8.49 -15.34 -2.08
N LEU A 98 -9.18 -15.23 -0.92
CA LEU A 98 -10.56 -14.76 -0.85
C LEU A 98 -10.67 -13.32 -1.36
N LEU A 99 -9.85 -12.41 -0.83
CA LEU A 99 -9.83 -11.01 -1.25
C LEU A 99 -9.57 -10.89 -2.75
N VAL A 100 -8.56 -11.57 -3.26
CA VAL A 100 -8.20 -11.54 -4.69
C VAL A 100 -9.34 -12.04 -5.55
N LYS A 101 -9.96 -13.18 -5.22
CA LYS A 101 -11.09 -13.73 -5.99
C LYS A 101 -12.32 -12.84 -5.93
N GLN A 102 -12.59 -12.18 -4.80
CA GLN A 102 -13.68 -11.21 -4.69
C GLN A 102 -13.42 -9.97 -5.56
N MET A 103 -12.23 -9.39 -5.49
CA MET A 103 -11.88 -8.22 -6.30
C MET A 103 -11.85 -8.50 -7.80
N ARG A 104 -11.52 -9.72 -8.21
CA ARG A 104 -11.61 -10.20 -9.59
C ARG A 104 -13.03 -10.54 -10.04
N GLY A 105 -14.01 -10.51 -9.12
CA GLY A 105 -15.41 -10.86 -9.41
C GLY A 105 -15.69 -12.36 -9.55
N GLN A 106 -14.71 -13.20 -9.20
CA GLN A 106 -14.85 -14.66 -9.22
C GLN A 106 -15.70 -15.18 -8.05
N TYR A 107 -15.62 -14.49 -6.91
CA TYR A 107 -16.41 -14.80 -5.71
C TYR A 107 -17.31 -13.61 -5.33
N LYS A 108 -18.55 -13.92 -4.94
CA LYS A 108 -19.50 -12.93 -4.42
C LYS A 108 -19.19 -12.59 -2.97
N VAL A 109 -19.25 -11.30 -2.63
CA VAL A 109 -19.18 -10.84 -1.23
C VAL A 109 -20.54 -11.00 -0.59
N LYS A 110 -20.66 -11.99 0.33
CA LYS A 110 -21.93 -12.30 1.04
C LYS A 110 -22.00 -11.63 2.41
N SER A 111 -20.85 -11.35 3.04
CA SER A 111 -20.79 -10.75 4.38
C SER A 111 -21.27 -9.30 4.34
N PRO A 112 -22.22 -8.91 5.20
CA PRO A 112 -22.66 -7.52 5.32
C PRO A 112 -21.53 -6.58 5.71
N ASP A 113 -20.59 -7.03 6.55
CA ASP A 113 -19.46 -6.22 7.03
C ASP A 113 -18.43 -5.98 5.93
N LEU A 114 -18.25 -6.93 5.00
CA LEU A 114 -17.30 -6.79 3.90
C LEU A 114 -17.85 -6.02 2.71
N LYS A 115 -19.18 -6.02 2.53
CA LYS A 115 -19.80 -5.44 1.34
C LYS A 115 -19.47 -3.96 1.13
N PRO A 116 -19.59 -3.07 2.13
CA PRO A 116 -19.21 -1.66 1.96
C PRO A 116 -17.72 -1.46 1.69
N LEU A 117 -16.85 -2.28 2.29
CA LEU A 117 -15.41 -2.23 2.03
C LEU A 117 -15.08 -2.68 0.60
N TYR A 118 -15.70 -3.75 0.15
CA TYR A 118 -15.58 -4.22 -1.23
C TYR A 118 -16.05 -3.17 -2.24
N GLU A 119 -17.22 -2.56 -2.03
CA GLU A 119 -17.77 -1.54 -2.91
C GLU A 119 -16.84 -0.32 -2.99
N ARG A 120 -16.32 0.13 -1.84
CA ARG A 120 -15.31 1.20 -1.78
C ARG A 120 -14.04 0.83 -2.54
N ALA A 121 -13.43 -0.32 -2.25
CA ALA A 121 -12.22 -0.77 -2.91
C ALA A 121 -12.42 -0.94 -4.43
N LYS A 122 -13.59 -1.45 -4.83
CA LYS A 122 -13.95 -1.62 -6.25
C LYS A 122 -14.04 -0.27 -6.96
N LYS A 123 -14.71 0.71 -6.36
CA LYS A 123 -14.81 2.07 -6.91
C LYS A 123 -13.43 2.71 -7.06
N MET A 124 -12.59 2.62 -6.03
CA MET A 124 -11.25 3.19 -6.06
C MET A 124 -10.35 2.50 -7.10
N SER A 125 -10.42 1.17 -7.19
CA SER A 125 -9.64 0.43 -8.19
C SER A 125 -10.01 0.76 -9.63
N GLN A 126 -11.27 1.13 -9.91
CA GLN A 126 -11.75 1.55 -11.22
C GLN A 126 -11.23 2.95 -11.63
N ALA A 127 -10.82 3.78 -10.68
CA ALA A 127 -10.21 5.08 -10.97
C ALA A 127 -8.74 4.97 -11.43
N ILE A 128 -8.12 3.80 -11.27
CA ILE A 128 -6.73 3.55 -11.69
C ILE A 128 -6.75 2.91 -13.08
N ALA A 129 -6.14 3.57 -14.07
CA ALA A 129 -6.20 3.18 -15.47
C ALA A 129 -5.71 1.74 -15.74
N ALA A 130 -4.65 1.30 -15.05
CA ALA A 130 -4.11 -0.05 -15.15
C ALA A 130 -4.02 -0.70 -13.76
N PHE A 131 -5.17 -1.12 -13.23
CA PHE A 131 -5.26 -1.82 -11.95
C PHE A 131 -5.20 -3.34 -12.14
N ARG A 132 -4.38 -4.00 -11.30
CA ARG A 132 -4.33 -5.47 -11.17
C ARG A 132 -4.24 -5.88 -9.72
N ILE A 133 -4.86 -7.00 -9.37
CA ILE A 133 -4.68 -7.65 -8.07
C ILE A 133 -4.32 -9.12 -8.30
N GLU A 134 -3.28 -9.60 -7.60
CA GLU A 134 -2.72 -10.93 -7.77
C GLU A 134 -2.56 -11.62 -6.42
N HIS A 135 -2.80 -12.93 -6.43
CA HIS A 135 -2.47 -13.76 -5.28
C HIS A 135 -0.99 -14.10 -5.32
N VAL A 136 -0.34 -13.95 -4.18
CA VAL A 136 1.06 -14.36 -3.96
C VAL A 136 1.12 -15.34 -2.79
N TYR A 137 2.17 -16.16 -2.75
CA TYR A 137 2.38 -17.02 -1.59
C TYR A 137 2.87 -16.19 -0.39
N ARG A 138 2.57 -16.69 0.80
CA ARG A 138 2.90 -16.00 2.06
C ARG A 138 4.38 -15.64 2.20
N GLU A 139 5.26 -16.49 1.65
CA GLU A 139 6.71 -16.26 1.62
C GLU A 139 7.10 -14.98 0.88
N GLN A 140 6.26 -14.53 -0.07
CA GLN A 140 6.44 -13.32 -0.87
C GLN A 140 5.75 -12.10 -0.25
N ASN A 141 4.96 -12.28 0.85
CA ASN A 141 4.21 -11.21 1.52
C ASN A 141 4.73 -10.88 2.94
N LYS A 142 5.89 -11.43 3.33
CA LYS A 142 6.45 -11.33 4.69
C LYS A 142 6.62 -9.90 5.21
N GLU A 143 6.95 -8.95 4.35
CA GLU A 143 7.15 -7.56 4.79
C GLU A 143 5.83 -6.91 5.19
N ALA A 144 4.74 -7.15 4.45
CA ALA A 144 3.42 -6.65 4.79
C ALA A 144 2.86 -7.35 6.05
N ASP A 145 3.04 -8.68 6.17
CA ASP A 145 2.70 -9.46 7.38
C ASP A 145 3.44 -8.91 8.62
N ALA A 146 4.74 -8.63 8.49
CA ALA A 146 5.53 -8.07 9.60
C ALA A 146 4.99 -6.71 10.06
N LEU A 147 4.62 -5.81 9.13
CA LEU A 147 4.03 -4.51 9.45
C LEU A 147 2.67 -4.64 10.13
N ALA A 148 1.82 -5.57 9.67
CA ALA A 148 0.53 -5.83 10.31
C ALA A 148 0.72 -6.32 11.75
N ASN A 149 1.65 -7.26 11.98
CA ASN A 149 1.98 -7.77 13.30
C ASN A 149 2.56 -6.67 14.21
N GLU A 150 3.46 -5.85 13.69
CA GLU A 150 4.04 -4.71 14.41
C GLU A 150 2.96 -3.73 14.88
N ALA A 151 2.02 -3.36 14.02
CA ALA A 151 0.90 -2.49 14.39
C ALA A 151 0.03 -3.07 15.53
N MET A 152 -0.18 -4.39 15.55
CA MET A 152 -0.89 -5.06 16.65
C MET A 152 -0.09 -5.07 17.95
N ASP A 153 1.22 -5.27 17.87
CA ASP A 153 2.10 -5.30 19.05
C ASP A 153 2.23 -3.93 19.68
N GLU A 154 2.36 -2.89 18.89
CA GLU A 154 2.37 -1.48 19.35
C GLU A 154 1.05 -1.13 20.07
N ALA A 155 -0.08 -1.50 19.51
CA ALA A 155 -1.39 -1.23 20.12
C ALA A 155 -1.61 -1.98 21.45
N ASN A 156 -0.96 -3.14 21.63
CA ASN A 156 -1.03 -3.93 22.85
C ASN A 156 0.06 -3.59 23.87
N GLY A 157 0.81 -2.50 23.66
CA GLY A 157 1.89 -2.07 24.57
C GLY A 157 3.13 -2.95 24.52
N LYS A 158 3.21 -3.88 23.57
CA LYS A 158 4.40 -4.65 23.28
C LYS A 158 5.25 -3.88 22.27
N SER A 159 5.89 -2.81 22.72
CA SER A 159 6.92 -2.14 21.91
C SER A 159 8.09 -3.12 21.71
N PRO A 160 8.70 -3.20 20.52
CA PRO A 160 9.87 -4.07 20.26
C PRO A 160 11.15 -3.50 20.88
N ALA A 161 11.10 -3.09 22.15
CA ALA A 161 12.24 -2.59 22.91
C ALA A 161 12.71 -3.61 23.93
N SER A 162 13.01 -4.85 23.51
CA SER A 162 13.67 -5.83 24.38
C SER A 162 14.35 -6.95 23.60
N ALA A 163 15.23 -6.60 22.67
CA ALA A 163 16.28 -7.53 22.22
C ALA A 163 17.38 -6.75 21.47
N ALA A 164 18.15 -5.94 22.18
CA ALA A 164 19.56 -5.66 21.91
C ALA A 164 20.05 -4.61 22.93
N SER A 165 20.42 -5.09 24.13
CA SER A 165 21.36 -4.36 24.97
C SER A 165 22.74 -4.51 24.35
N SER A 166 23.26 -3.47 23.72
CA SER A 166 24.64 -3.01 23.85
C SER A 166 24.90 -1.80 22.96
N GLU A 167 25.18 -0.69 23.65
CA GLU A 167 26.07 0.39 23.26
C GLU A 167 25.90 1.09 21.90
N ALA A 168 25.29 2.29 21.95
CA ALA A 168 25.95 3.53 21.53
C ALA A 168 24.98 4.70 21.76
N SER A 169 25.44 5.65 22.56
CA SER A 169 24.78 6.93 22.83
C SER A 169 24.57 7.73 21.57
N ALA A 170 23.33 7.77 21.08
CA ALA A 170 22.91 8.75 20.09
C ALA A 170 22.26 9.95 20.80
N PRO A 171 22.50 11.20 20.35
CA PRO A 171 22.05 12.39 21.03
C PRO A 171 20.54 12.46 21.13
N ARG A 172 20.01 12.81 22.31
CA ARG A 172 18.59 13.10 22.52
C ARG A 172 18.16 14.16 21.51
N ARG A 173 17.37 13.75 20.51
CA ARG A 173 16.74 14.68 19.58
C ARG A 173 15.84 15.61 20.39
N ALA A 174 16.12 16.90 20.33
CA ALA A 174 15.34 17.92 21.02
C ALA A 174 13.91 17.90 20.48
N ALA A 175 12.92 17.60 21.32
CA ALA A 175 11.52 17.69 20.95
C ALA A 175 11.13 19.16 20.81
N ILE A 176 10.79 19.58 19.63
CA ILE A 176 10.25 20.92 19.36
C ILE A 176 8.76 20.89 19.69
N LYS A 177 8.30 21.73 20.62
CA LYS A 177 6.88 21.88 20.92
C LYS A 177 6.29 22.96 20.02
N VAL A 178 5.39 22.55 19.15
CA VAL A 178 4.67 23.45 18.24
C VAL A 178 3.19 23.41 18.55
N ARG A 179 2.56 24.58 18.61
CA ARG A 179 1.09 24.67 18.68
C ARG A 179 0.53 24.53 17.28
N ALA A 180 -0.49 23.69 17.14
CA ALA A 180 -1.19 23.51 15.87
C ALA A 180 -2.70 23.55 16.07
N ARG A 181 -3.42 23.95 15.04
CA ARG A 181 -4.88 23.90 14.97
C ARG A 181 -5.28 22.71 14.11
N PHE A 182 -6.14 21.86 14.66
CA PHE A 182 -6.71 20.73 13.90
C PHE A 182 -8.01 21.18 13.23
N ARG A 183 -8.12 21.01 11.92
CA ARG A 183 -9.34 21.27 11.15
C ARG A 183 -9.42 20.29 9.98
N SER A 184 -10.57 19.59 9.87
CA SER A 184 -10.88 18.68 8.75
C SER A 184 -9.78 17.66 8.44
N GLY A 185 -9.18 17.04 9.50
CA GLY A 185 -8.15 16.00 9.32
C GLY A 185 -6.73 16.52 9.17
N ILE A 186 -6.53 17.85 9.08
CA ILE A 186 -5.22 18.47 8.86
C ILE A 186 -4.79 19.27 10.09
N LEU A 187 -3.51 19.17 10.44
CA LEU A 187 -2.86 19.96 11.47
C LEU A 187 -2.19 21.20 10.83
N TYR A 188 -2.63 22.37 11.25
CA TYR A 188 -2.05 23.65 10.82
C TYR A 188 -1.17 24.16 11.94
N PRO A 189 0.16 24.24 11.77
CA PRO A 189 1.05 24.87 12.72
C PRO A 189 0.66 26.35 12.92
N LEU A 190 0.73 26.83 14.15
CA LEU A 190 0.50 28.24 14.49
C LEU A 190 1.81 29.05 14.57
N GLU A 191 2.93 28.37 14.40
CA GLU A 191 4.29 28.91 14.47
C GLU A 191 5.08 28.38 13.28
N ASP A 192 6.01 29.17 12.76
CA ASP A 192 6.87 28.73 11.66
C ASP A 192 7.76 27.57 12.10
N ILE A 193 7.70 26.47 11.37
CA ILE A 193 8.53 25.28 11.61
C ILE A 193 9.64 25.28 10.58
N ASN A 194 10.86 25.58 11.01
CA ASN A 194 12.04 25.48 10.15
C ASN A 194 12.55 24.06 10.12
N LEU A 195 12.04 23.26 9.19
CA LEU A 195 12.50 21.90 8.92
C LEU A 195 13.06 21.83 7.49
N PRO A 196 14.11 21.05 7.26
CA PRO A 196 14.61 20.82 5.91
C PRO A 196 13.56 20.10 5.08
N ASP A 197 13.54 20.37 3.77
CA ASP A 197 12.61 19.74 2.84
C ASP A 197 12.81 18.21 2.84
N GLY A 198 11.71 17.45 2.95
CA GLY A 198 11.75 16.00 3.07
C GLY A 198 12.04 15.44 4.47
N ALA A 199 12.09 16.28 5.51
CA ALA A 199 12.29 15.80 6.87
C ALA A 199 11.11 14.96 7.38
N GLU A 200 11.37 13.76 7.88
CA GLU A 200 10.40 12.98 8.64
C GLU A 200 10.24 13.52 10.05
N VAL A 201 9.00 13.72 10.47
CA VAL A 201 8.66 14.23 11.81
C VAL A 201 7.71 13.29 12.53
N GLU A 202 7.99 13.03 13.80
CA GLU A 202 7.08 12.35 14.71
C GLU A 202 6.27 13.39 15.48
N ILE A 203 4.95 13.30 15.45
CA ILE A 203 4.05 14.27 16.08
C ILE A 203 3.35 13.64 17.28
N LEU A 204 3.64 14.15 18.49
CA LEU A 204 2.93 13.80 19.71
C LEU A 204 1.79 14.78 19.96
N LEU A 205 0.54 14.35 19.84
CA LEU A 205 -0.63 15.22 20.04
C LEU A 205 -1.07 15.24 21.50
N ARG A 206 -1.13 16.43 22.10
CA ARG A 206 -1.77 16.67 23.39
C ARG A 206 -2.96 17.61 23.17
N VAL A 207 -4.17 17.06 23.29
CA VAL A 207 -5.40 17.84 23.22
C VAL A 207 -5.64 18.53 24.57
N LYS A 208 -5.82 19.85 24.58
CA LYS A 208 -6.29 20.55 25.78
C LYS A 208 -7.81 20.35 25.87
N PRO A 209 -8.35 19.86 27.01
CA PRO A 209 -9.78 19.89 27.22
C PRO A 209 -10.27 21.37 27.21
N ARG A 210 -11.48 21.57 26.71
CA ARG A 210 -12.16 22.87 26.76
C ARG A 210 -12.62 23.19 28.16
#